data_1e3a8f797aa8e2aace5967b53f6781aa
#
_entry.id   1e3a8f797aa8e2aace5967b53f6781aa
#
_cell.length_a   1.000
_cell.length_b   1.000
_cell.length_c   1.000
_cell.angle_alpha   90.00
_cell.angle_beta   90.00
_cell.angle_gamma   90.00
#
_symmetry.space_group_name_H-M   'P 1'
#
loop_
_entity.id
_entity.type
_entity.pdbx_description
1 polymer ?
#
loop_
_entity_poly.entity_id
_entity_poly.type
_entity_poly.pdbx_seq_one_letter_code
_entity_poly.pdbx_strand_id
1 'polypeptide(L)'
;MIQKEKIRGVGYFLMALAAGLLPFAAPDACAQALREGLALCGGPLLLSLFPFLIVSTLLIQCPAADVLGLPFCPVARLIGVRAPAAGRVLLIGSLGGFAPAASAAAEAVRSGQLTTREADALLPACVCSGPSFVILAVGQSMLGSAELGVLLFLAQVAAGYLSAALLARLGGTLGSMAHPALPTASQPLRLDGIIAQASQTYLKLCGLVLFFRMLAAGAGEVLPSGAGVLCAMLLEVCSGCDLAAKSGRFASMLCCAALSVQGLSVLMQVRTICPPEMTLRPLYRARLLHLPLSLLIFYLLLPQRAQETFSTLCGRVTTMRRLPPDCALLVFLGCCFVVCELSRVLAKELNQTQRDKVANQS
;
A
#
# COMPACT_ATOMS: atom_id res chain seq x y z
N MET A 1 -0.47 23.02 21.81
CA MET A 1 -1.73 22.47 21.30
C MET A 1 -2.41 23.45 20.33
N ILE A 2 -2.62 24.69 20.71
CA ILE A 2 -3.30 25.77 19.94
C ILE A 2 -2.68 26.02 18.54
N GLN A 3 -1.36 25.97 18.42
CA GLN A 3 -0.67 26.21 17.14
C GLN A 3 -0.91 25.09 16.10
N LYS A 4 -1.01 23.83 16.54
CA LYS A 4 -1.32 22.71 15.65
C LYS A 4 -2.77 22.75 15.14
N GLU A 5 -3.71 23.18 15.97
CA GLU A 5 -5.10 23.35 15.56
C GLU A 5 -5.27 24.49 14.57
N LYS A 6 -4.54 25.62 14.77
CA LYS A 6 -4.52 26.73 13.80
C LYS A 6 -3.97 26.31 12.44
N ILE A 7 -2.84 25.58 12.41
CA ILE A 7 -2.23 25.09 11.16
C ILE A 7 -3.19 24.12 10.44
N ARG A 8 -3.86 23.25 11.19
CA ARG A 8 -4.87 22.33 10.65
C ARG A 8 -6.09 23.05 10.09
N GLY A 9 -6.55 24.09 10.80
CA GLY A 9 -7.65 24.97 10.35
C GLY A 9 -7.31 25.69 9.04
N VAL A 10 -6.11 26.25 8.92
CA VAL A 10 -5.62 26.89 7.68
C VAL A 10 -5.57 25.88 6.53
N GLY A 11 -5.09 24.64 6.77
CA GLY A 11 -5.05 23.59 5.76
C GLY A 11 -6.45 23.24 5.23
N TYR A 12 -7.45 23.08 6.11
CA TYR A 12 -8.83 22.84 5.71
C TYR A 12 -9.45 24.03 4.96
N PHE A 13 -9.14 25.24 5.37
CA PHE A 13 -9.61 26.45 4.69
C PHE A 13 -9.05 26.53 3.27
N LEU A 14 -7.73 26.33 3.08
CA LEU A 14 -7.11 26.33 1.76
C LEU A 14 -7.67 25.23 0.87
N MET A 15 -7.92 24.05 1.44
CA MET A 15 -8.51 22.93 0.70
C MET A 15 -9.98 23.22 0.30
N ALA A 16 -10.75 23.85 1.17
CA ALA A 16 -12.12 24.29 0.86
C ALA A 16 -12.12 25.37 -0.23
N LEU A 17 -11.21 26.34 -0.14
CA LEU A 17 -11.05 27.37 -1.15
C LEU A 17 -10.67 26.79 -2.51
N ALA A 18 -9.69 25.87 -2.55
CA ALA A 18 -9.30 25.17 -3.77
C ALA A 18 -10.47 24.36 -4.35
N ALA A 19 -11.17 23.58 -3.52
CA ALA A 19 -12.32 22.79 -3.95
C ALA A 19 -13.46 23.64 -4.50
N GLY A 20 -13.64 24.85 -3.96
CA GLY A 20 -14.67 25.79 -4.41
C GLY A 20 -14.29 26.55 -5.68
N LEU A 21 -13.02 26.92 -5.87
CA LEU A 21 -12.58 27.77 -6.98
C LEU A 21 -12.13 26.99 -8.21
N LEU A 22 -11.46 25.82 -8.04
CA LEU A 22 -10.93 25.05 -9.17
C LEU A 22 -11.98 24.64 -10.21
N PRO A 23 -13.22 24.24 -9.84
CA PRO A 23 -14.26 23.93 -10.82
C PRO A 23 -14.67 25.13 -11.70
N PHE A 24 -14.47 26.34 -11.21
CA PHE A 24 -14.73 27.56 -12.01
C PHE A 24 -13.51 27.96 -12.86
N ALA A 25 -12.29 27.72 -12.35
CA ALA A 25 -11.05 28.04 -13.06
C ALA A 25 -10.71 27.01 -14.16
N ALA A 26 -11.06 25.73 -13.96
CA ALA A 26 -10.79 24.64 -14.89
C ALA A 26 -11.98 23.66 -14.96
N PRO A 27 -13.16 24.11 -15.46
CA PRO A 27 -14.39 23.33 -15.41
C PRO A 27 -14.30 22.00 -16.17
N ASP A 28 -13.70 22.02 -17.37
CA ASP A 28 -13.60 20.84 -18.22
C ASP A 28 -12.67 19.78 -17.61
N ALA A 29 -11.52 20.20 -17.09
CA ALA A 29 -10.57 19.30 -16.43
C ALA A 29 -11.18 18.67 -15.17
N CYS A 30 -11.86 19.45 -14.34
CA CYS A 30 -12.54 18.97 -13.16
C CYS A 30 -13.68 18.00 -13.51
N ALA A 31 -14.51 18.33 -14.50
CA ALA A 31 -15.60 17.46 -14.95
C ALA A 31 -15.07 16.14 -15.55
N GLN A 32 -14.02 16.22 -16.35
CA GLN A 32 -13.38 15.03 -16.93
C GLN A 32 -12.78 14.14 -15.83
N ALA A 33 -12.06 14.73 -14.87
CA ALA A 33 -11.47 14.00 -13.75
C ALA A 33 -12.52 13.27 -12.90
N LEU A 34 -13.69 13.90 -12.66
CA LEU A 34 -14.80 13.28 -11.95
C LEU A 34 -15.42 12.12 -12.74
N ARG A 35 -15.62 12.26 -14.06
CA ARG A 35 -16.11 11.16 -14.92
C ARG A 35 -15.18 9.95 -14.92
N GLU A 36 -13.89 10.21 -15.12
CA GLU A 36 -12.85 9.15 -15.09
C GLU A 36 -12.73 8.53 -13.69
N GLY A 37 -12.84 9.35 -12.63
CA GLY A 37 -12.86 8.88 -11.25
C GLY A 37 -14.05 7.98 -10.95
N LEU A 38 -15.24 8.31 -11.44
CA LEU A 38 -16.44 7.47 -11.33
C LEU A 38 -16.28 6.15 -12.08
N ALA A 39 -15.72 6.19 -13.30
CA ALA A 39 -15.43 4.98 -14.07
C ALA A 39 -14.40 4.10 -13.36
N LEU A 40 -13.38 4.69 -12.73
CA LEU A 40 -12.39 3.98 -11.93
C LEU A 40 -13.03 3.33 -10.69
N CYS A 41 -13.87 4.07 -9.97
CA CYS A 41 -14.60 3.57 -8.81
C CYS A 41 -15.63 2.49 -9.18
N GLY A 42 -16.37 2.64 -10.26
CA GLY A 42 -17.36 1.65 -10.71
C GLY A 42 -16.78 0.41 -11.40
N GLY A 43 -15.49 0.42 -11.76
CA GLY A 43 -14.81 -0.64 -12.48
C GLY A 43 -13.60 -1.21 -11.73
N PRO A 44 -12.37 -0.83 -12.09
CA PRO A 44 -11.15 -1.47 -11.59
C PRO A 44 -11.00 -1.43 -10.07
N LEU A 45 -11.34 -0.30 -9.42
CA LEU A 45 -11.25 -0.21 -7.96
C LEU A 45 -12.30 -1.06 -7.25
N LEU A 46 -13.51 -1.15 -7.79
CA LEU A 46 -14.56 -2.00 -7.22
C LEU A 46 -14.10 -3.46 -7.20
N LEU A 47 -13.59 -3.95 -8.33
CA LEU A 47 -13.14 -5.34 -8.47
C LEU A 47 -11.90 -5.65 -7.62
N SER A 48 -11.00 -4.68 -7.44
CA SER A 48 -9.75 -4.90 -6.71
C SER A 48 -9.86 -4.64 -5.21
N LEU A 49 -10.62 -3.63 -4.76
CA LEU A 49 -10.66 -3.24 -3.35
C LEU A 49 -11.82 -3.87 -2.58
N PHE A 50 -13.03 -3.87 -3.15
CA PHE A 50 -14.23 -4.28 -2.41
C PHE A 50 -14.17 -5.75 -1.94
N PRO A 51 -13.83 -6.75 -2.79
CA PRO A 51 -13.68 -8.13 -2.33
C PRO A 51 -12.56 -8.27 -1.28
N PHE A 52 -11.44 -7.55 -1.47
CA PHE A 52 -10.33 -7.62 -0.52
C PHE A 52 -10.64 -6.97 0.83
N LEU A 53 -11.52 -5.97 0.91
CA LEU A 53 -12.02 -5.45 2.18
C LEU A 53 -12.81 -6.50 2.96
N ILE A 54 -13.61 -7.32 2.28
CA ILE A 54 -14.33 -8.44 2.89
C ILE A 54 -13.36 -9.53 3.32
N VAL A 55 -12.49 -9.97 2.39
CA VAL A 55 -11.49 -11.03 2.63
C VAL A 55 -10.55 -10.65 3.77
N SER A 56 -10.11 -9.39 3.85
CA SER A 56 -9.22 -8.93 4.94
C SER A 56 -9.84 -9.15 6.31
N THR A 57 -11.12 -8.80 6.48
CA THR A 57 -11.83 -8.98 7.75
C THR A 57 -12.01 -10.46 8.08
N LEU A 58 -12.42 -11.28 7.09
CA LEU A 58 -12.57 -12.72 7.27
C LEU A 58 -11.25 -13.41 7.66
N LEU A 59 -10.15 -13.08 6.97
CA LEU A 59 -8.85 -13.68 7.27
C LEU A 59 -8.32 -13.30 8.66
N ILE A 60 -8.55 -12.07 9.11
CA ILE A 60 -8.13 -11.65 10.46
C ILE A 60 -8.96 -12.36 11.53
N GLN A 61 -10.25 -12.58 11.31
CA GLN A 61 -11.13 -13.24 12.27
C GLN A 61 -11.01 -14.77 12.25
N CYS A 62 -10.34 -15.36 11.25
CA CYS A 62 -10.19 -16.80 11.11
C CYS A 62 -8.81 -17.28 11.61
N PRO A 63 -8.70 -17.99 12.74
CA PRO A 63 -7.42 -18.51 13.26
C PRO A 63 -6.72 -19.46 12.29
N ALA A 64 -7.47 -20.24 11.49
CA ALA A 64 -6.90 -21.14 10.47
C ALA A 64 -6.09 -20.39 9.40
N ALA A 65 -6.33 -19.09 9.21
CA ALA A 65 -5.59 -18.26 8.27
C ALA A 65 -4.15 -17.89 8.75
N ASP A 66 -3.76 -18.26 9.97
CA ASP A 66 -2.39 -18.04 10.46
C ASP A 66 -1.34 -18.73 9.57
N VAL A 67 -1.70 -19.89 9.01
CA VAL A 67 -0.82 -20.62 8.08
C VAL A 67 -0.46 -19.78 6.86
N LEU A 68 -1.40 -18.99 6.34
CA LEU A 68 -1.16 -18.10 5.19
C LEU A 68 -0.24 -16.91 5.54
N GLY A 69 -0.24 -16.49 6.80
CA GLY A 69 0.63 -15.43 7.31
C GLY A 69 2.06 -15.86 7.61
N LEU A 70 2.33 -17.18 7.74
CA LEU A 70 3.65 -17.70 8.11
C LEU A 70 4.81 -17.17 7.28
N PRO A 71 4.72 -17.06 5.94
CA PRO A 71 5.79 -16.54 5.10
C PRO A 71 6.20 -15.10 5.45
N PHE A 72 5.28 -14.31 6.02
CA PHE A 72 5.50 -12.91 6.38
C PHE A 72 5.93 -12.72 7.84
N CYS A 73 5.89 -13.75 8.66
CA CYS A 73 6.33 -13.69 10.05
C CYS A 73 7.79 -13.23 10.23
N PRO A 74 8.77 -13.62 9.38
CA PRO A 74 10.13 -13.09 9.47
C PRO A 74 10.18 -11.58 9.32
N VAL A 75 9.42 -11.02 8.36
CA VAL A 75 9.32 -9.57 8.16
C VAL A 75 8.68 -8.89 9.36
N ALA A 76 7.59 -9.45 9.90
CA ALA A 76 6.94 -8.93 11.10
C ALA A 76 7.92 -8.89 12.29
N ARG A 77 8.74 -9.93 12.47
CA ARG A 77 9.77 -9.98 13.52
C ARG A 77 10.87 -8.94 13.32
N LEU A 78 11.29 -8.68 12.07
CA LEU A 78 12.25 -7.62 11.76
C LEU A 78 11.70 -6.23 12.12
N ILE A 79 10.38 -6.03 12.04
CA ILE A 79 9.67 -4.82 12.46
C ILE A 79 9.48 -4.77 13.99
N GLY A 80 9.73 -5.87 14.68
CA GLY A 80 9.58 -5.99 16.15
C GLY A 80 8.20 -6.50 16.60
N VAL A 81 7.36 -6.97 15.68
CA VAL A 81 6.02 -7.51 15.98
C VAL A 81 6.06 -9.04 15.91
N ARG A 82 5.63 -9.70 16.98
CA ARG A 82 5.65 -11.17 17.11
C ARG A 82 4.27 -11.82 17.10
N ALA A 83 3.21 -11.02 17.12
CA ALA A 83 1.85 -11.52 17.10
C ALA A 83 1.56 -12.30 15.80
N PRO A 84 0.88 -13.47 15.84
CA PRO A 84 0.56 -14.26 14.64
C PRO A 84 -0.23 -13.47 13.60
N ALA A 85 -1.14 -12.60 14.03
CA ALA A 85 -1.92 -11.73 13.16
C ALA A 85 -1.06 -10.78 12.29
N ALA A 86 0.18 -10.46 12.71
CA ALA A 86 1.06 -9.58 11.96
C ALA A 86 1.39 -10.12 10.57
N GLY A 87 1.64 -11.44 10.46
CA GLY A 87 1.88 -12.09 9.17
C GLY A 87 0.68 -11.99 8.24
N ARG A 88 -0.55 -12.14 8.76
CA ARG A 88 -1.79 -11.98 7.98
C ARG A 88 -1.98 -10.55 7.49
N VAL A 89 -1.72 -9.54 8.32
CA VAL A 89 -1.80 -8.12 7.94
C VAL A 89 -0.81 -7.81 6.81
N LEU A 90 0.43 -8.30 6.90
CA LEU A 90 1.44 -8.11 5.85
C LEU A 90 1.05 -8.82 4.54
N LEU A 91 0.54 -10.05 4.61
CA LEU A 91 0.02 -10.79 3.45
C LEU A 91 -1.10 -9.99 2.75
N ILE A 92 -2.10 -9.55 3.52
CA ILE A 92 -3.24 -8.81 3.00
C ILE A 92 -2.76 -7.49 2.36
N GLY A 93 -1.82 -6.79 2.97
CA GLY A 93 -1.24 -5.56 2.43
C GLY A 93 -0.52 -5.78 1.11
N SER A 94 0.25 -6.86 1.00
CA SER A 94 0.99 -7.19 -0.21
C SER A 94 0.09 -7.59 -1.38
N LEU A 95 -1.05 -8.21 -1.12
CA LEU A 95 -2.00 -8.67 -2.15
C LEU A 95 -3.10 -7.64 -2.44
N GLY A 96 -3.68 -7.07 -1.40
CA GLY A 96 -4.84 -6.19 -1.50
C GLY A 96 -4.49 -4.70 -1.59
N GLY A 97 -3.26 -4.33 -1.21
CA GLY A 97 -2.84 -2.94 -1.16
C GLY A 97 -3.26 -2.22 0.13
N PHE A 98 -3.14 -0.89 0.15
CA PHE A 98 -3.22 -0.06 1.36
C PHE A 98 -4.57 -0.14 2.10
N ALA A 99 -5.69 -0.18 1.39
CA ALA A 99 -7.01 -0.13 2.03
C ALA A 99 -7.37 -1.45 2.73
N PRO A 100 -7.22 -2.64 2.10
CA PRO A 100 -7.32 -3.92 2.78
C PRO A 100 -6.32 -4.09 3.92
N ALA A 101 -5.07 -3.61 3.75
CA ALA A 101 -4.06 -3.63 4.81
C ALA A 101 -4.49 -2.82 6.04
N ALA A 102 -4.96 -1.60 5.83
CA ALA A 102 -5.47 -0.74 6.91
C ALA A 102 -6.70 -1.35 7.59
N SER A 103 -7.60 -1.97 6.81
CA SER A 103 -8.78 -2.68 7.33
C SER A 103 -8.37 -3.89 8.18
N ALA A 104 -7.41 -4.70 7.69
CA ALA A 104 -6.88 -5.84 8.43
C ALA A 104 -6.20 -5.42 9.74
N ALA A 105 -5.36 -4.38 9.70
CA ALA A 105 -4.71 -3.84 10.89
C ALA A 105 -5.74 -3.30 11.91
N ALA A 106 -6.73 -2.55 11.45
CA ALA A 106 -7.81 -2.04 12.28
C ALA A 106 -8.65 -3.15 12.91
N GLU A 107 -8.96 -4.20 12.15
CA GLU A 107 -9.70 -5.37 12.66
C GLU A 107 -8.89 -6.17 13.67
N ALA A 108 -7.59 -6.36 13.42
CA ALA A 108 -6.70 -7.04 14.36
C ALA A 108 -6.58 -6.26 15.70
N VAL A 109 -6.65 -4.93 15.66
CA VAL A 109 -6.70 -4.10 16.87
C VAL A 109 -8.05 -4.25 17.56
N ARG A 110 -9.18 -4.18 16.85
CA ARG A 110 -10.52 -4.32 17.41
C ARG A 110 -10.74 -5.69 18.05
N SER A 111 -10.23 -6.74 17.44
CA SER A 111 -10.30 -8.11 17.96
C SER A 111 -9.24 -8.45 19.05
N GLY A 112 -8.42 -7.47 19.45
CA GLY A 112 -7.38 -7.66 20.47
C GLY A 112 -6.20 -8.53 20.04
N GLN A 113 -6.06 -8.86 18.74
CA GLN A 113 -4.97 -9.66 18.20
C GLN A 113 -3.67 -8.86 18.01
N LEU A 114 -3.79 -7.53 17.86
CA LEU A 114 -2.69 -6.58 17.84
C LEU A 114 -2.98 -5.43 18.79
N THR A 115 -1.94 -4.90 19.40
CA THR A 115 -2.01 -3.59 20.04
C THR A 115 -1.99 -2.48 18.98
N THR A 116 -2.50 -1.30 19.33
CA THR A 116 -2.44 -0.12 18.43
C THR A 116 -1.01 0.22 17.99
N ARG A 117 -0.04 0.01 18.88
CA ARG A 117 1.37 0.26 18.62
C ARG A 117 1.98 -0.75 17.64
N GLU A 118 1.62 -2.03 17.74
CA GLU A 118 2.03 -3.07 16.80
C GLU A 118 1.43 -2.83 15.42
N ALA A 119 0.14 -2.51 15.35
CA ALA A 119 -0.53 -2.16 14.11
C ALA A 119 0.10 -0.91 13.45
N ASP A 120 0.37 0.15 14.22
CA ASP A 120 1.06 1.34 13.75
C ASP A 120 2.47 1.03 13.19
N ALA A 121 3.19 0.08 13.79
CA ALA A 121 4.51 -0.34 13.32
C ALA A 121 4.46 -1.16 12.01
N LEU A 122 3.38 -1.92 11.78
CA LEU A 122 3.19 -2.73 10.57
C LEU A 122 2.75 -1.91 9.35
N LEU A 123 1.98 -0.82 9.56
CA LEU A 123 1.42 -0.02 8.46
C LEU A 123 2.48 0.45 7.44
N PRO A 124 3.68 0.91 7.82
CA PRO A 124 4.73 1.27 6.85
C PRO A 124 5.10 0.15 5.87
N ALA A 125 5.04 -1.09 6.31
CA ALA A 125 5.37 -2.26 5.50
C ALA A 125 4.23 -2.68 4.56
N CYS A 126 2.98 -2.48 4.95
CA CYS A 126 1.83 -3.01 4.23
C CYS A 126 0.97 -1.95 3.53
N VAL A 127 1.17 -0.66 3.82
CA VAL A 127 0.48 0.42 3.12
C VAL A 127 1.24 0.75 1.83
N CYS A 128 0.95 -0.01 0.77
CA CYS A 128 1.42 0.19 -0.59
C CYS A 128 0.26 0.08 -1.57
N SER A 129 0.46 0.52 -2.80
CA SER A 129 -0.51 0.28 -3.87
C SER A 129 -0.56 -1.21 -4.22
N GLY A 130 -1.75 -1.76 -4.43
CA GLY A 130 -1.92 -3.19 -4.73
C GLY A 130 -1.33 -3.58 -6.10
N PRO A 131 -1.01 -4.89 -6.30
CA PRO A 131 -0.38 -5.37 -7.52
C PRO A 131 -1.22 -5.11 -8.77
N SER A 132 -2.55 -5.23 -8.69
CA SER A 132 -3.44 -4.94 -9.82
C SER A 132 -3.31 -3.49 -10.30
N PHE A 133 -3.21 -2.52 -9.40
CA PHE A 133 -3.02 -1.13 -9.77
C PHE A 133 -1.60 -0.88 -10.32
N VAL A 134 -0.56 -1.36 -9.63
CA VAL A 134 0.82 -1.08 -10.03
C VAL A 134 1.19 -1.80 -11.32
N ILE A 135 0.80 -3.07 -11.48
CA ILE A 135 1.20 -3.89 -12.64
C ILE A 135 0.31 -3.59 -13.85
N LEU A 136 -1.02 -3.58 -13.66
CA LEU A 136 -1.94 -3.46 -14.78
C LEU A 136 -2.22 -2.00 -15.14
N ALA A 137 -2.55 -1.14 -14.19
CA ALA A 137 -2.86 0.25 -14.50
C ALA A 137 -1.58 1.05 -14.78
N VAL A 138 -0.60 1.08 -13.86
CA VAL A 138 0.60 1.89 -14.05
C VAL A 138 1.55 1.23 -15.05
N GLY A 139 1.90 -0.04 -14.88
CA GLY A 139 2.83 -0.76 -15.76
C GLY A 139 2.27 -0.94 -17.16
N GLN A 140 1.19 -1.73 -17.28
CA GLN A 140 0.66 -2.11 -18.59
C GLN A 140 -0.04 -0.96 -19.32
N SER A 141 -0.95 -0.22 -18.63
CA SER A 141 -1.78 0.78 -19.30
C SER A 141 -1.08 2.12 -19.47
N MET A 142 -0.34 2.61 -18.45
CA MET A 142 0.27 3.94 -18.49
C MET A 142 1.70 3.91 -19.07
N LEU A 143 2.52 2.91 -18.69
CA LEU A 143 3.93 2.79 -19.15
C LEU A 143 4.11 1.82 -20.32
N GLY A 144 3.06 1.10 -20.74
CA GLY A 144 3.11 0.15 -21.86
C GLY A 144 3.87 -1.15 -21.58
N SER A 145 4.23 -1.44 -20.33
CA SER A 145 5.00 -2.64 -19.95
C SER A 145 4.57 -3.21 -18.58
N ALA A 146 3.97 -4.40 -18.61
CA ALA A 146 3.65 -5.15 -17.40
C ALA A 146 4.92 -5.53 -16.60
N GLU A 147 6.04 -5.77 -17.29
CA GLU A 147 7.32 -6.08 -16.62
C GLU A 147 7.81 -4.92 -15.77
N LEU A 148 7.76 -3.68 -16.31
CA LEU A 148 8.05 -2.48 -15.52
C LEU A 148 7.10 -2.36 -14.33
N GLY A 149 5.82 -2.70 -14.51
CA GLY A 149 4.83 -2.73 -13.44
C GLY A 149 5.21 -3.72 -12.33
N VAL A 150 5.69 -4.92 -12.69
CA VAL A 150 6.18 -5.91 -11.72
C VAL A 150 7.42 -5.39 -10.96
N LEU A 151 8.38 -4.79 -11.68
CA LEU A 151 9.58 -4.22 -11.04
C LEU A 151 9.21 -3.06 -10.10
N LEU A 152 8.29 -2.19 -10.51
CA LEU A 152 7.75 -1.13 -9.67
C LEU A 152 7.10 -1.69 -8.40
N PHE A 153 6.27 -2.72 -8.55
CA PHE A 153 5.60 -3.35 -7.42
C PHE A 153 6.59 -3.99 -6.44
N LEU A 154 7.57 -4.74 -6.94
CA LEU A 154 8.61 -5.35 -6.10
C LEU A 154 9.43 -4.28 -5.37
N ALA A 155 9.80 -3.19 -6.05
CA ALA A 155 10.53 -2.09 -5.45
C ALA A 155 9.71 -1.42 -4.32
N GLN A 156 8.40 -1.19 -4.53
CA GLN A 156 7.51 -0.61 -3.53
C GLN A 156 7.39 -1.49 -2.28
N VAL A 157 7.15 -2.79 -2.46
CA VAL A 157 7.01 -3.75 -1.35
C VAL A 157 8.32 -3.89 -0.57
N ALA A 158 9.43 -4.06 -1.27
CA ALA A 158 10.75 -4.17 -0.65
C ALA A 158 11.12 -2.89 0.13
N ALA A 159 10.90 -1.71 -0.46
CA ALA A 159 11.11 -0.42 0.21
C ALA A 159 10.20 -0.27 1.44
N GLY A 160 8.95 -0.74 1.37
CA GLY A 160 8.02 -0.75 2.50
C GLY A 160 8.56 -1.58 3.67
N TYR A 161 9.00 -2.80 3.41
CA TYR A 161 9.56 -3.69 4.41
C TYR A 161 10.85 -3.13 5.03
N LEU A 162 11.76 -2.62 4.20
CA LEU A 162 13.02 -2.03 4.66
C LEU A 162 12.79 -0.76 5.47
N SER A 163 11.90 0.13 5.04
CA SER A 163 11.61 1.37 5.78
C SER A 163 10.96 1.08 7.13
N ALA A 164 10.04 0.10 7.21
CA ALA A 164 9.44 -0.32 8.47
C ALA A 164 10.47 -0.92 9.43
N ALA A 165 11.33 -1.83 8.93
CA ALA A 165 12.39 -2.45 9.72
C ALA A 165 13.42 -1.43 10.22
N LEU A 166 13.79 -0.46 9.37
CA LEU A 166 14.72 0.61 9.74
C LEU A 166 14.13 1.52 10.82
N LEU A 167 12.86 1.92 10.68
CA LEU A 167 12.18 2.73 11.70
C LEU A 167 12.06 2.00 13.04
N ALA A 168 11.80 0.68 13.01
CA ALA A 168 11.74 -0.12 14.22
C ALA A 168 13.07 -0.13 14.97
N ARG A 169 14.19 -0.20 14.24
CA ARG A 169 15.54 -0.12 14.82
C ARG A 169 15.88 1.25 15.36
N LEU A 170 15.60 2.32 14.60
CA LEU A 170 15.88 3.70 14.98
C LEU A 170 14.99 4.17 16.14
N GLY A 171 13.75 3.68 16.20
CA GLY A 171 12.80 4.04 17.25
C GLY A 171 12.94 3.28 18.57
N GLY A 172 13.93 2.38 18.70
CA GLY A 172 14.11 1.56 19.91
C GLY A 172 12.93 0.63 20.22
N THR A 173 12.03 0.39 19.26
CA THR A 173 10.83 -0.44 19.43
C THR A 173 11.10 -1.94 19.44
N LEU A 174 12.36 -2.35 19.29
CA LEU A 174 12.83 -3.75 19.35
C LEU A 174 12.73 -4.38 20.74
N GLY A 175 12.28 -3.65 21.75
CA GLY A 175 11.92 -4.20 23.04
C GLY A 175 10.64 -4.99 22.97
N SER A 176 10.76 -6.31 23.04
CA SER A 176 9.72 -7.32 23.22
C SER A 176 8.41 -6.76 23.79
N MET A 177 7.44 -6.49 22.92
CA MET A 177 6.07 -6.30 23.36
C MET A 177 5.35 -7.64 23.29
N ALA A 178 5.74 -8.55 24.17
CA ALA A 178 4.93 -9.71 24.49
C ALA A 178 3.83 -9.25 25.45
N HIS A 179 2.73 -8.76 24.93
CA HIS A 179 1.48 -8.84 25.66
C HIS A 179 0.75 -10.09 25.18
N PRO A 180 0.34 -10.99 26.10
CA PRO A 180 -0.68 -11.95 25.72
C PRO A 180 -1.90 -11.11 25.33
N ALA A 181 -2.21 -11.06 24.04
CA ALA A 181 -3.50 -10.59 23.59
C ALA A 181 -4.52 -11.50 24.30
N LEU A 182 -5.21 -10.95 25.31
CA LEU A 182 -6.37 -11.63 25.86
C LEU A 182 -7.35 -11.78 24.69
N PRO A 183 -7.76 -13.01 24.35
CA PRO A 183 -8.75 -13.19 23.32
C PRO A 183 -10.01 -12.46 23.80
N THR A 184 -10.25 -11.29 23.25
CA THR A 184 -11.56 -10.66 23.36
C THR A 184 -12.52 -11.65 22.71
N ALA A 185 -13.57 -12.05 23.44
CA ALA A 185 -14.54 -13.03 22.98
C ALA A 185 -14.90 -12.71 21.53
N SER A 186 -14.52 -13.60 20.62
CA SER A 186 -14.77 -13.45 19.20
C SER A 186 -16.29 -13.31 19.02
N GLN A 187 -16.74 -12.14 18.62
CA GLN A 187 -18.12 -11.96 18.22
C GLN A 187 -18.40 -12.94 17.06
N PRO A 188 -19.58 -13.57 17.04
CA PRO A 188 -19.90 -14.51 15.99
C PRO A 188 -19.73 -13.81 14.62
N LEU A 189 -19.01 -14.47 13.72
CA LEU A 189 -18.81 -14.03 12.34
C LEU A 189 -20.17 -13.79 11.69
N ARG A 190 -20.54 -12.54 11.49
CA ARG A 190 -21.77 -12.15 10.80
C ARG A 190 -21.41 -11.56 9.45
N LEU A 191 -21.58 -12.35 8.40
CA LEU A 191 -21.21 -11.96 7.03
C LEU A 191 -21.96 -10.70 6.56
N ASP A 192 -23.22 -10.53 6.96
CA ASP A 192 -24.02 -9.33 6.69
C ASP A 192 -23.35 -8.05 7.22
N GLY A 193 -22.85 -8.09 8.46
CA GLY A 193 -22.13 -6.99 9.08
C GLY A 193 -20.80 -6.68 8.38
N ILE A 194 -20.06 -7.72 7.99
CA ILE A 194 -18.78 -7.57 7.26
C ILE A 194 -19.02 -6.91 5.91
N ILE A 195 -20.02 -7.35 5.15
CA ILE A 195 -20.38 -6.78 3.85
C ILE A 195 -20.82 -5.32 4.02
N ALA A 196 -21.66 -5.00 5.01
CA ALA A 196 -22.11 -3.65 5.29
C ALA A 196 -20.92 -2.72 5.61
N GLN A 197 -19.99 -3.17 6.46
CA GLN A 197 -18.79 -2.41 6.80
C GLN A 197 -17.88 -2.20 5.59
N ALA A 198 -17.66 -3.23 4.77
CA ALA A 198 -16.87 -3.13 3.54
C ALA A 198 -17.50 -2.14 2.55
N SER A 199 -18.83 -2.17 2.38
CA SER A 199 -19.58 -1.25 1.52
C SER A 199 -19.44 0.20 1.97
N GLN A 200 -19.62 0.48 3.27
CA GLN A 200 -19.43 1.82 3.81
C GLN A 200 -18.01 2.34 3.65
N THR A 201 -17.02 1.47 3.91
CA THR A 201 -15.61 1.80 3.73
C THR A 201 -15.32 2.12 2.27
N TYR A 202 -15.81 1.29 1.35
CA TYR A 202 -15.62 1.47 -0.08
C TYR A 202 -16.20 2.80 -0.58
N LEU A 203 -17.42 3.14 -0.18
CA LEU A 203 -18.06 4.42 -0.56
C LEU A 203 -17.27 5.64 -0.06
N LYS A 204 -16.74 5.58 1.18
CA LYS A 204 -15.87 6.65 1.71
C LYS A 204 -14.57 6.78 0.89
N LEU A 205 -13.97 5.66 0.48
CA LEU A 205 -12.78 5.66 -0.38
C LEU A 205 -13.07 6.28 -1.74
N CYS A 206 -14.20 5.94 -2.38
CA CYS A 206 -14.63 6.54 -3.64
C CYS A 206 -14.77 8.06 -3.52
N GLY A 207 -15.42 8.56 -2.47
CA GLY A 207 -15.55 10.00 -2.23
C GLY A 207 -14.19 10.71 -2.12
N LEU A 208 -13.24 10.13 -1.42
CA LEU A 208 -11.88 10.68 -1.32
C LEU A 208 -11.13 10.65 -2.67
N VAL A 209 -11.24 9.56 -3.42
CA VAL A 209 -10.64 9.47 -4.76
C VAL A 209 -11.18 10.55 -5.68
N LEU A 210 -12.51 10.70 -5.75
CA LEU A 210 -13.16 11.71 -6.60
C LEU A 210 -12.74 13.12 -6.22
N PHE A 211 -12.73 13.42 -4.91
CA PHE A 211 -12.36 14.74 -4.40
C PHE A 211 -10.91 15.10 -4.74
N PHE A 212 -9.96 14.25 -4.42
CA PHE A 212 -8.54 14.53 -4.67
C PHE A 212 -8.17 14.48 -6.14
N ARG A 213 -8.84 13.63 -6.95
CA ARG A 213 -8.65 13.58 -8.40
C ARG A 213 -9.10 14.88 -9.07
N MET A 214 -10.25 15.42 -8.65
CA MET A 214 -10.72 16.71 -9.10
C MET A 214 -9.75 17.84 -8.75
N LEU A 215 -9.24 17.86 -7.51
CA LEU A 215 -8.25 18.86 -7.08
C LEU A 215 -6.94 18.74 -7.88
N ALA A 216 -6.46 17.53 -8.11
CA ALA A 216 -5.22 17.29 -8.86
C ALA A 216 -5.36 17.74 -10.32
N ALA A 217 -6.47 17.43 -10.97
CA ALA A 217 -6.73 17.83 -12.36
C ALA A 217 -6.88 19.35 -12.49
N GLY A 218 -7.67 19.98 -11.64
CA GLY A 218 -7.83 21.45 -11.66
C GLY A 218 -6.52 22.18 -11.36
N ALA A 219 -5.71 21.68 -10.41
CA ALA A 219 -4.40 22.24 -10.12
C ALA A 219 -3.42 22.04 -11.30
N GLY A 220 -3.51 20.93 -12.03
CA GLY A 220 -2.69 20.62 -13.20
C GLY A 220 -2.89 21.61 -14.36
N GLU A 221 -4.10 22.15 -14.52
CA GLU A 221 -4.41 23.16 -15.54
C GLU A 221 -3.95 24.57 -15.13
N VAL A 222 -4.04 24.89 -13.85
CA VAL A 222 -3.73 26.25 -13.35
C VAL A 222 -2.22 26.44 -13.11
N LEU A 223 -1.50 25.37 -12.77
CA LEU A 223 -0.08 25.42 -12.43
C LEU A 223 0.81 25.14 -13.66
N PRO A 224 2.05 25.68 -13.69
CA PRO A 224 3.05 25.29 -14.69
C PRO A 224 3.25 23.76 -14.70
N SER A 225 3.54 23.17 -15.86
CA SER A 225 3.56 21.73 -16.11
C SER A 225 4.35 20.92 -15.06
N GLY A 226 5.54 21.37 -14.67
CA GLY A 226 6.33 20.69 -13.63
C GLY A 226 5.72 20.76 -12.24
N ALA A 227 5.15 21.92 -11.87
CA ALA A 227 4.47 22.10 -10.59
C ALA A 227 3.13 21.33 -10.58
N GLY A 228 2.43 21.23 -11.70
CA GLY A 228 1.22 20.43 -11.86
C GLY A 228 1.46 18.95 -11.60
N VAL A 229 2.51 18.38 -12.18
CA VAL A 229 2.90 16.97 -11.95
C VAL A 229 3.21 16.74 -10.47
N LEU A 230 4.02 17.60 -9.85
CA LEU A 230 4.36 17.47 -8.43
C LEU A 230 3.12 17.60 -7.53
N CYS A 231 2.24 18.56 -7.82
CA CYS A 231 0.99 18.74 -7.09
C CYS A 231 0.09 17.51 -7.20
N ALA A 232 -0.08 16.94 -8.39
CA ALA A 232 -0.84 15.72 -8.60
C ALA A 232 -0.28 14.54 -7.82
N MET A 233 1.06 14.33 -7.85
CA MET A 233 1.72 13.28 -7.07
C MET A 233 1.51 13.43 -5.56
N LEU A 234 1.49 14.67 -5.06
CA LEU A 234 1.27 14.95 -3.63
C LEU A 234 -0.21 14.81 -3.23
N LEU A 235 -1.13 15.06 -4.15
CA LEU A 235 -2.56 14.99 -3.87
C LEU A 235 -3.13 13.58 -4.06
N GLU A 236 -2.88 12.95 -5.23
CA GLU A 236 -3.55 11.71 -5.59
C GLU A 236 -2.65 10.83 -6.49
N VAL A 237 -2.46 9.58 -6.07
CA VAL A 237 -1.51 8.65 -6.69
C VAL A 237 -1.84 8.31 -8.13
N CYS A 238 -3.13 8.13 -8.50
CA CYS A 238 -3.51 7.76 -9.86
C CYS A 238 -3.24 8.91 -10.84
N SER A 239 -3.63 10.14 -10.47
CA SER A 239 -3.37 11.35 -11.25
C SER A 239 -1.88 11.65 -11.32
N GLY A 240 -1.16 11.43 -10.22
CA GLY A 240 0.29 11.55 -10.18
C GLY A 240 0.99 10.58 -11.14
N CYS A 241 0.57 9.33 -11.18
CA CYS A 241 1.10 8.32 -12.10
C CYS A 241 0.74 8.62 -13.56
N ASP A 242 -0.49 9.07 -13.83
CA ASP A 242 -0.91 9.41 -15.20
C ASP A 242 -0.10 10.56 -15.79
N LEU A 243 0.10 11.63 -15.02
CA LEU A 243 0.94 12.75 -15.46
C LEU A 243 2.43 12.37 -15.52
N ALA A 244 2.92 11.57 -14.56
CA ALA A 244 4.29 11.07 -14.55
C ALA A 244 4.59 10.20 -15.77
N ALA A 245 3.66 9.32 -16.19
CA ALA A 245 3.81 8.45 -17.34
C ALA A 245 3.96 9.24 -18.67
N LYS A 246 3.42 10.44 -18.72
CA LYS A 246 3.52 11.37 -19.88
C LYS A 246 4.82 12.20 -19.87
N SER A 247 5.68 12.07 -18.85
CA SER A 247 6.90 12.85 -18.67
C SER A 247 8.12 12.32 -19.44
N GLY A 248 7.92 11.51 -20.49
CA GLY A 248 8.96 11.03 -21.38
C GLY A 248 10.03 10.19 -20.71
N ARG A 249 11.30 10.58 -20.82
CA ARG A 249 12.45 9.80 -20.33
C ARG A 249 12.40 9.40 -18.87
N PHE A 250 11.78 10.18 -18.00
CA PHE A 250 11.73 9.94 -16.57
C PHE A 250 10.42 9.29 -16.11
N ALA A 251 9.54 8.90 -17.03
CA ALA A 251 8.19 8.40 -16.74
C ALA A 251 8.17 7.30 -15.68
N SER A 252 8.96 6.25 -15.84
CA SER A 252 8.98 5.12 -14.89
C SER A 252 9.51 5.50 -13.50
N MET A 253 10.55 6.34 -13.45
CA MET A 253 11.10 6.83 -12.17
C MET A 253 10.13 7.77 -11.46
N LEU A 254 9.45 8.66 -12.20
CA LEU A 254 8.42 9.53 -11.64
C LEU A 254 7.19 8.74 -11.19
N CYS A 255 6.78 7.70 -11.92
CA CYS A 255 5.74 6.77 -11.45
C CYS A 255 6.17 6.05 -10.16
N CYS A 256 7.43 5.60 -10.06
CA CYS A 256 7.97 5.04 -8.82
C CYS A 256 7.90 6.04 -7.66
N ALA A 257 8.23 7.30 -7.90
CA ALA A 257 8.12 8.36 -6.90
C ALA A 257 6.67 8.62 -6.48
N ALA A 258 5.74 8.72 -7.44
CA ALA A 258 4.31 8.90 -7.18
C ALA A 258 3.73 7.76 -6.34
N LEU A 259 4.05 6.51 -6.70
CA LEU A 259 3.66 5.32 -5.94
C LEU A 259 4.24 5.31 -4.52
N SER A 260 5.45 5.87 -4.32
CA SER A 260 6.11 5.93 -3.02
C SER A 260 5.52 6.99 -2.11
N VAL A 261 5.20 8.15 -2.66
CA VAL A 261 4.53 9.26 -1.93
C VAL A 261 3.10 8.87 -1.58
N GLN A 262 2.39 8.18 -2.48
CA GLN A 262 0.98 7.76 -2.42
C GLN A 262 -0.03 8.90 -2.34
N GLY A 263 0.43 10.11 -2.18
CA GLY A 263 -0.41 11.31 -2.09
C GLY A 263 -1.22 11.41 -0.80
N LEU A 264 -1.76 12.60 -0.60
CA LEU A 264 -2.59 12.95 0.57
C LEU A 264 -3.89 12.12 0.59
N SER A 265 -4.45 11.82 -0.59
CA SER A 265 -5.65 10.99 -0.74
C SER A 265 -5.52 9.65 -0.04
N VAL A 266 -4.47 8.88 -0.32
CA VAL A 266 -4.24 7.57 0.30
C VAL A 266 -4.01 7.68 1.80
N LEU A 267 -3.25 8.68 2.26
CA LEU A 267 -3.02 8.89 3.69
C LEU A 267 -4.33 9.21 4.44
N MET A 268 -5.21 10.00 3.84
CA MET A 268 -6.54 10.27 4.40
C MET A 268 -7.45 9.05 4.34
N GLN A 269 -7.38 8.24 3.29
CA GLN A 269 -8.11 6.98 3.19
C GLN A 269 -7.70 6.02 4.31
N VAL A 270 -6.39 5.81 4.52
CA VAL A 270 -5.88 4.99 5.63
C VAL A 270 -6.36 5.55 6.98
N ARG A 271 -6.32 6.88 7.16
CA ARG A 271 -6.81 7.51 8.40
C ARG A 271 -8.30 7.26 8.64
N THR A 272 -9.11 7.23 7.58
CA THR A 272 -10.56 6.99 7.65
C THR A 272 -10.88 5.55 8.05
N ILE A 273 -10.04 4.59 7.66
CA ILE A 273 -10.20 3.15 7.96
C ILE A 273 -9.72 2.84 9.37
N CYS A 274 -8.57 3.40 9.76
CA CYS A 274 -7.94 3.11 11.05
C CYS A 274 -8.69 3.77 12.23
N PRO A 275 -8.83 3.10 13.38
CA PRO A 275 -9.44 3.67 14.57
C PRO A 275 -8.65 4.89 15.09
N PRO A 276 -9.32 5.81 15.83
CA PRO A 276 -8.70 7.06 16.30
C PRO A 276 -7.47 6.85 17.18
N GLU A 277 -7.41 5.74 17.89
CA GLU A 277 -6.33 5.38 18.81
C GLU A 277 -4.99 5.08 18.08
N MET A 278 -5.06 4.68 16.81
CA MET A 278 -3.88 4.50 15.97
C MET A 278 -3.34 5.87 15.55
N THR A 279 -2.05 6.11 15.80
CA THR A 279 -1.42 7.42 15.56
C THR A 279 -1.00 7.65 14.12
N LEU A 280 -0.75 6.58 13.36
CA LEU A 280 -0.19 6.56 12.01
C LEU A 280 1.16 7.29 11.86
N ARG A 281 1.79 7.72 12.98
CA ARG A 281 3.08 8.43 12.95
C ARG A 281 4.19 7.62 12.29
N PRO A 282 4.33 6.30 12.54
CA PRO A 282 5.33 5.50 11.86
C PRO A 282 5.12 5.48 10.33
N LEU A 283 3.87 5.41 9.87
CA LEU A 283 3.54 5.47 8.45
C LEU A 283 4.01 6.78 7.80
N TYR A 284 3.70 7.93 8.41
CA TYR A 284 4.12 9.23 7.86
C TYR A 284 5.65 9.39 7.82
N ARG A 285 6.34 8.94 8.88
CA ARG A 285 7.82 8.97 8.92
C ARG A 285 8.43 8.02 7.90
N ALA A 286 7.81 6.85 7.70
CA ALA A 286 8.29 5.87 6.73
C ALA A 286 8.28 6.40 5.31
N ARG A 287 7.36 7.29 4.92
CA ARG A 287 7.33 7.86 3.56
C ARG A 287 8.61 8.60 3.20
N LEU A 288 9.27 9.22 4.16
CA LEU A 288 10.57 9.89 3.95
C LEU A 288 11.69 8.90 3.60
N LEU A 289 11.64 7.69 4.15
CA LEU A 289 12.61 6.61 3.86
C LEU A 289 12.18 5.79 2.63
N HIS A 290 10.88 5.57 2.48
CA HIS A 290 10.33 4.76 1.42
C HIS A 290 10.63 5.33 0.03
N LEU A 291 10.52 6.63 -0.16
CA LEU A 291 10.77 7.30 -1.43
C LEU A 291 12.21 7.05 -1.95
N PRO A 292 13.29 7.39 -1.23
CA PRO A 292 14.64 7.13 -1.72
C PRO A 292 14.95 5.64 -1.84
N LEU A 293 14.45 4.79 -0.93
CA LEU A 293 14.65 3.35 -0.99
C LEU A 293 13.98 2.72 -2.21
N SER A 294 12.74 3.10 -2.50
CA SER A 294 12.02 2.55 -3.66
C SER A 294 12.64 2.99 -4.99
N LEU A 295 13.08 4.25 -5.08
CA LEU A 295 13.78 4.75 -6.27
C LEU A 295 15.12 4.02 -6.47
N LEU A 296 15.89 3.81 -5.38
CA LEU A 296 17.15 3.08 -5.44
C LEU A 296 16.91 1.61 -5.84
N ILE A 297 15.98 0.92 -5.20
CA ILE A 297 15.68 -0.48 -5.49
C ILE A 297 15.17 -0.61 -6.93
N PHE A 298 14.26 0.26 -7.35
CA PHE A 298 13.74 0.25 -8.71
C PHE A 298 14.85 0.48 -9.74
N TYR A 299 15.73 1.45 -9.51
CA TYR A 299 16.89 1.70 -10.36
C TYR A 299 17.81 0.48 -10.48
N LEU A 300 18.07 -0.22 -9.37
CA LEU A 300 18.89 -1.45 -9.35
C LEU A 300 18.20 -2.64 -10.04
N LEU A 301 16.88 -2.69 -10.03
CA LEU A 301 16.10 -3.74 -10.69
C LEU A 301 15.94 -3.50 -12.20
N LEU A 302 16.11 -2.26 -12.67
CA LEU A 302 16.01 -1.96 -14.09
C LEU A 302 17.14 -2.66 -14.85
N PRO A 303 16.82 -3.48 -15.90
CA PRO A 303 17.83 -4.10 -16.74
C PRO A 303 18.71 -3.03 -17.38
N GLN A 304 20.03 -3.21 -17.37
CA GLN A 304 20.97 -2.22 -17.97
C GLN A 304 20.66 -1.91 -19.45
N ARG A 305 20.12 -2.89 -20.21
CA ARG A 305 19.64 -2.69 -21.58
C ARG A 305 18.43 -1.75 -21.68
N ALA A 306 17.62 -1.61 -20.65
CA ALA A 306 16.52 -0.65 -20.62
C ALA A 306 17.03 0.79 -20.49
N GLN A 307 18.20 1.02 -19.92
CA GLN A 307 18.82 2.34 -19.83
C GLN A 307 19.28 2.86 -21.19
N GLU A 308 19.76 2.01 -22.09
CA GLU A 308 20.15 2.38 -23.45
C GLU A 308 18.93 2.58 -24.37
N THR A 309 17.83 1.85 -24.13
CA THR A 309 16.62 1.94 -24.97
C THR A 309 15.81 3.22 -24.69
N PHE A 310 15.99 3.87 -23.56
CA PHE A 310 15.36 5.17 -23.26
C PHE A 310 15.86 6.32 -24.16
N SER A 311 16.97 6.17 -24.87
CA SER A 311 17.48 7.20 -25.76
C SER A 311 16.95 7.08 -27.20
N THR A 312 16.29 5.97 -27.61
CA THR A 312 15.99 5.69 -29.02
C THR A 312 14.52 5.37 -29.32
N LEU A 313 13.62 5.29 -28.31
CA LEU A 313 12.22 4.89 -28.49
C LEU A 313 11.25 6.07 -28.61
N CYS A 314 11.53 6.96 -29.54
CA CYS A 314 10.49 7.74 -30.21
C CYS A 314 10.19 7.04 -31.55
N GLY A 315 9.51 5.88 -31.55
CA GLY A 315 9.03 5.36 -32.80
C GLY A 315 9.06 3.87 -33.14
N ARG A 316 9.14 2.92 -32.19
CA ARG A 316 8.85 1.51 -32.50
C ARG A 316 8.16 0.79 -31.36
N VAL A 317 6.88 0.50 -31.56
CA VAL A 317 6.14 -0.49 -30.78
C VAL A 317 6.66 -1.87 -31.16
N THR A 318 7.54 -2.43 -30.36
CA THR A 318 7.89 -3.85 -30.45
C THR A 318 6.85 -4.64 -29.67
N THR A 319 6.07 -5.44 -30.39
CA THR A 319 5.15 -6.42 -29.79
C THR A 319 5.97 -7.45 -29.01
N MET A 320 6.08 -7.26 -27.70
CA MET A 320 6.66 -8.28 -26.82
C MET A 320 5.69 -9.44 -26.68
N ARG A 321 6.24 -10.65 -26.81
CA ARG A 321 5.55 -11.92 -26.62
C ARG A 321 4.88 -11.93 -25.24
N ARG A 322 3.55 -11.98 -25.21
CA ARG A 322 2.77 -12.10 -23.98
C ARG A 322 3.16 -13.40 -23.26
N LEU A 323 3.73 -13.28 -22.08
CA LEU A 323 3.71 -14.39 -21.14
C LEU A 323 2.23 -14.65 -20.79
N PRO A 324 1.74 -15.90 -20.91
CA PRO A 324 0.37 -16.20 -20.51
C PRO A 324 0.17 -15.79 -19.04
N PRO A 325 -1.00 -15.24 -18.67
CA PRO A 325 -1.28 -14.85 -17.29
C PRO A 325 -1.10 -16.00 -16.29
N ASP A 326 -1.22 -17.24 -16.75
CA ASP A 326 -0.98 -18.45 -15.97
C ASP A 326 0.47 -18.60 -15.49
N CYS A 327 1.46 -18.12 -16.27
CA CYS A 327 2.88 -18.17 -15.84
C CYS A 327 3.19 -17.22 -14.70
N ALA A 328 2.57 -16.03 -14.65
CA ALA A 328 2.77 -15.09 -13.55
C ALA A 328 2.16 -15.65 -12.25
N LEU A 329 1.00 -16.30 -12.34
CA LEU A 329 0.35 -16.99 -11.23
C LEU A 329 1.20 -18.19 -10.74
N LEU A 330 1.75 -18.98 -11.65
CA LEU A 330 2.62 -20.11 -11.31
C LEU A 330 3.92 -19.67 -10.65
N VAL A 331 4.56 -18.59 -11.14
CA VAL A 331 5.75 -18.01 -10.50
C VAL A 331 5.40 -17.49 -9.11
N PHE A 332 4.26 -16.81 -8.95
CA PHE A 332 3.80 -16.33 -7.65
C PHE A 332 3.52 -17.50 -6.68
N LEU A 333 2.80 -18.53 -7.12
CA LEU A 333 2.53 -19.73 -6.33
C LEU A 333 3.83 -20.48 -6.01
N GLY A 334 4.76 -20.55 -6.95
CA GLY A 334 6.09 -21.14 -6.76
C GLY A 334 6.89 -20.37 -5.71
N CYS A 335 6.92 -19.04 -5.75
CA CYS A 335 7.53 -18.21 -4.72
C CYS A 335 6.87 -18.41 -3.34
N CYS A 336 5.54 -18.46 -3.29
CA CYS A 336 4.80 -18.76 -2.05
C CYS A 336 5.17 -20.14 -1.50
N PHE A 337 5.27 -21.16 -2.37
CA PHE A 337 5.65 -22.52 -1.99
C PHE A 337 7.08 -22.59 -1.44
N VAL A 338 8.04 -21.97 -2.11
CA VAL A 338 9.44 -21.91 -1.65
C VAL A 338 9.54 -21.21 -0.29
N VAL A 339 8.81 -20.09 -0.10
CA VAL A 339 8.80 -19.37 1.19
C VAL A 339 8.11 -20.20 2.27
N CYS A 340 7.05 -20.96 1.95
CA CYS A 340 6.40 -21.89 2.87
C CYS A 340 7.35 -23.02 3.30
N GLU A 341 8.11 -23.62 2.36
CA GLU A 341 9.05 -24.69 2.69
C GLU A 341 10.24 -24.17 3.51
N LEU A 342 10.79 -22.98 3.17
CA LEU A 342 11.82 -22.34 4.00
C LEU A 342 11.33 -22.07 5.42
N SER A 343 10.08 -21.60 5.57
CA SER A 343 9.46 -21.34 6.87
C SER A 343 9.28 -22.64 7.68
N ARG A 344 8.93 -23.75 7.03
CA ARG A 344 8.82 -25.07 7.69
C ARG A 344 10.15 -25.58 8.19
N VAL A 345 11.22 -25.42 7.40
CA VAL A 345 12.58 -25.81 7.77
C VAL A 345 13.06 -24.99 8.97
N LEU A 346 12.92 -23.67 8.91
CA LEU A 346 13.30 -22.77 10.01
C LEU A 346 12.49 -23.03 11.29
N ALA A 347 11.20 -23.34 11.18
CA ALA A 347 10.36 -23.68 12.34
C ALA A 347 10.79 -25.01 12.98
N LYS A 348 11.21 -26.00 12.19
CA LYS A 348 11.75 -27.26 12.73
C LYS A 348 13.07 -27.07 13.46
N GLU A 349 14.00 -26.28 12.92
CA GLU A 349 15.28 -25.97 13.56
C GLU A 349 15.07 -25.18 14.87
N LEU A 350 14.16 -24.21 14.90
CA LEU A 350 13.84 -23.45 16.11
C LEU A 350 13.23 -24.33 17.22
N ASN A 351 12.33 -25.25 16.83
CA ASN A 351 11.72 -26.18 17.80
C ASN A 351 12.75 -27.21 18.31
N GLN A 352 13.70 -27.62 17.48
CA GLN A 352 14.77 -28.52 17.88
C GLN A 352 15.73 -27.85 18.85
N THR A 353 16.12 -26.61 18.56
CA THR A 353 16.98 -25.78 19.44
C THR A 353 16.31 -25.46 20.78
N GLN A 354 14.98 -25.30 20.82
CA GLN A 354 14.26 -25.13 22.08
C GLN A 354 14.20 -26.44 22.90
N ARG A 355 13.99 -27.59 22.26
CA ARG A 355 14.00 -28.90 22.93
C ARG A 355 15.36 -29.21 23.53
N ASP A 356 16.44 -28.93 22.78
CA ASP A 356 17.81 -29.16 23.25
C ASP A 356 18.18 -28.23 24.42
N LYS A 357 17.66 -26.99 24.46
CA LYS A 357 17.84 -26.09 25.60
C LYS A 357 17.08 -26.55 26.86
N VAL A 358 15.89 -27.12 26.72
CA VAL A 358 15.11 -27.64 27.83
C VAL A 358 15.74 -28.95 28.37
N ALA A 359 16.27 -29.81 27.48
CA ALA A 359 16.94 -31.04 27.86
C ALA A 359 18.28 -30.80 28.59
N ASN A 360 18.98 -29.69 28.30
CA ASN A 360 20.23 -29.32 29.00
C ASN A 360 20.02 -28.55 30.31
N GLN A 361 18.77 -28.26 30.69
CA GLN A 361 18.42 -27.61 31.99
C GLN A 361 17.76 -28.56 32.99
N SER A 362 17.52 -29.81 32.60
CA SER A 362 17.09 -30.90 33.47
C SER A 362 18.26 -31.82 33.80
#